data_1df9f3463bd1b1d72216cf40961373e5
#
_entry.id   1df9f3463bd1b1d72216cf40961373e5
#
_cell.length_a   1.000
_cell.length_b   1.000
_cell.length_c   1.000
_cell.angle_alpha   90.00
_cell.angle_beta   90.00
_cell.angle_gamma   90.00
#
_symmetry.space_group_name_H-M   'P 1'
#
loop_
_entity.id
_entity.type
_entity.pdbx_description
1 polymer ?
#
loop_
_entity_poly.entity_id
_entity_poly.type
_entity_poly.pdbx_seq_one_letter_code
_entity_poly.pdbx_strand_id
1 'polypeptide(L)'
;MMDFGLYGGLFAMFLFLVWIWNSLYVLKEWERGVVLRLGRMSPQAKGAGLRLVFWPIETLYRISLRIETLDVPAQDIITRDNVSVKVNAVCYFRVVDANLALSQVQNYLYATSQKAQTTLRSIVGQFELDEILAEREKVNSKLQVILDQDTEPWGIKVTKVEVKQVDIPEQMQRAIARQAEAERERRAKVIHAEGEFEASSKLAQAAKMLETEPAAIQLRYLQTLTEIGTEKNTTIVFPLPIDIVNAWVVRGGDGVLAKTLPALRAHPPDTAIDLIKIIRDATGIDLTPNMRPDYNEPTQ
;
A
#
# COMPACT_ATOMS: atom_id res chain seq x y z
N MET A 1 78.79 -19.65 -38.16
CA MET A 1 78.46 -20.31 -36.86
C MET A 1 77.96 -19.33 -35.81
N MET A 2 78.07 -17.99 -35.97
CA MET A 2 77.64 -17.00 -34.98
C MET A 2 76.11 -16.66 -35.07
N ASP A 3 75.50 -16.87 -36.23
CA ASP A 3 74.11 -16.47 -36.40
C ASP A 3 73.11 -17.39 -35.73
N PHE A 4 73.33 -18.68 -35.56
CA PHE A 4 72.51 -19.65 -34.88
C PHE A 4 72.31 -19.33 -33.38
N GLY A 5 73.32 -18.84 -32.71
CA GLY A 5 73.25 -18.43 -31.31
C GLY A 5 72.41 -17.18 -31.09
N LEU A 6 72.52 -16.23 -32.02
CA LEU A 6 71.74 -14.98 -31.95
C LEU A 6 70.26 -15.23 -32.19
N TYR A 7 69.89 -16.05 -33.16
CA TYR A 7 68.46 -16.41 -33.41
C TYR A 7 67.91 -17.27 -32.28
N GLY A 8 68.69 -18.17 -31.68
CA GLY A 8 68.28 -18.96 -30.50
C GLY A 8 68.02 -18.06 -29.28
N GLY A 9 68.91 -17.05 -29.06
CA GLY A 9 68.72 -16.09 -27.97
C GLY A 9 67.45 -15.20 -28.14
N LEU A 10 67.25 -14.72 -29.35
CA LEU A 10 66.03 -13.92 -29.68
C LEU A 10 64.72 -14.74 -29.50
N PHE A 11 64.75 -16.01 -29.91
CA PHE A 11 63.62 -16.92 -29.73
C PHE A 11 63.37 -17.22 -28.25
N ALA A 12 64.38 -17.47 -27.44
CA ALA A 12 64.25 -17.67 -26.01
C ALA A 12 63.74 -16.42 -25.30
N MET A 13 64.25 -15.23 -25.69
CA MET A 13 63.75 -13.96 -25.18
C MET A 13 62.27 -13.73 -25.53
N PHE A 14 61.87 -14.05 -26.74
CA PHE A 14 60.46 -13.97 -27.19
C PHE A 14 59.56 -14.93 -26.35
N LEU A 15 59.96 -16.17 -26.16
CA LEU A 15 59.25 -17.13 -25.32
C LEU A 15 59.13 -16.64 -23.87
N PHE A 16 60.19 -16.03 -23.34
CA PHE A 16 60.21 -15.47 -21.99
C PHE A 16 59.22 -14.28 -21.86
N LEU A 17 59.17 -13.40 -22.85
CA LEU A 17 58.24 -12.29 -22.91
C LEU A 17 56.80 -12.78 -22.99
N VAL A 18 56.50 -13.77 -23.82
CA VAL A 18 55.19 -14.40 -23.93
C VAL A 18 54.77 -15.04 -22.61
N TRP A 19 55.73 -15.70 -21.95
CA TRP A 19 55.50 -16.31 -20.63
C TRP A 19 55.16 -15.26 -19.56
N ILE A 20 55.91 -14.15 -19.49
CA ILE A 20 55.65 -13.04 -18.58
C ILE A 20 54.24 -12.45 -18.88
N TRP A 21 53.95 -12.23 -20.15
CA TRP A 21 52.64 -11.67 -20.53
C TRP A 21 51.48 -12.55 -20.09
N ASN A 22 51.63 -13.86 -20.19
CA ASN A 22 50.59 -14.82 -19.78
C ASN A 22 50.54 -15.05 -18.25
N SER A 23 51.58 -14.64 -17.52
CA SER A 23 51.66 -14.74 -16.05
C SER A 23 51.13 -13.51 -15.31
N LEU A 24 50.89 -12.40 -16.03
CA LEU A 24 50.39 -11.16 -15.47
C LEU A 24 48.86 -11.11 -15.48
N TYR A 25 48.27 -11.09 -14.28
CA TYR A 25 46.83 -10.97 -14.11
C TYR A 25 46.47 -9.70 -13.32
N VAL A 26 45.53 -8.92 -13.85
CA VAL A 26 44.98 -7.77 -13.15
C VAL A 26 43.64 -8.19 -12.53
N LEU A 27 43.57 -8.11 -11.21
CA LEU A 27 42.34 -8.35 -10.44
C LEU A 27 41.73 -7.00 -10.09
N LYS A 28 40.41 -6.88 -10.34
CA LYS A 28 39.66 -5.69 -9.97
C LYS A 28 39.49 -5.61 -8.45
N GLU A 29 39.17 -4.44 -7.92
CA GLU A 29 39.06 -4.21 -6.48
C GLU A 29 37.99 -5.12 -5.82
N TRP A 30 36.94 -5.41 -6.54
CA TRP A 30 35.86 -6.29 -6.09
C TRP A 30 36.04 -7.77 -6.45
N GLU A 31 37.18 -8.16 -6.96
CA GLU A 31 37.54 -9.54 -7.28
C GLU A 31 38.59 -10.06 -6.31
N ARG A 32 38.48 -11.33 -6.01
CA ARG A 32 39.52 -12.08 -5.32
C ARG A 32 40.00 -13.22 -6.20
N GLY A 33 41.30 -13.39 -6.26
CA GLY A 33 41.92 -14.46 -7.02
C GLY A 33 42.27 -15.63 -6.12
N VAL A 34 41.63 -16.76 -6.29
CA VAL A 34 42.00 -18.01 -5.65
C VAL A 34 43.01 -18.72 -6.53
N VAL A 35 44.22 -18.95 -6.02
CA VAL A 35 45.32 -19.59 -6.75
C VAL A 35 45.46 -21.03 -6.33
N LEU A 36 45.43 -21.93 -7.33
CA LEU A 36 45.75 -23.33 -7.16
C LEU A 36 47.17 -23.56 -7.72
N ARG A 37 48.10 -23.97 -6.87
CA ARG A 37 49.47 -24.34 -7.25
C ARG A 37 49.55 -25.86 -7.28
N LEU A 38 49.75 -26.43 -8.47
CA LEU A 38 49.79 -27.89 -8.67
C LEU A 38 48.60 -28.63 -7.99
N GLY A 39 47.41 -28.04 -8.10
CA GLY A 39 46.20 -28.59 -7.48
C GLY A 39 46.00 -28.31 -5.99
N ARG A 40 46.99 -27.72 -5.31
CA ARG A 40 46.87 -27.27 -3.91
C ARG A 40 46.43 -25.82 -3.85
N MET A 41 45.40 -25.56 -3.07
CA MET A 41 44.88 -24.20 -2.86
C MET A 41 45.84 -23.38 -1.99
N SER A 42 46.09 -22.13 -2.38
CA SER A 42 46.82 -21.19 -1.55
C SER A 42 45.99 -20.81 -0.31
N PRO A 43 46.58 -20.73 0.89
CA PRO A 43 45.87 -20.42 2.12
C PRO A 43 45.19 -19.04 2.10
N GLN A 44 45.72 -18.12 1.29
CA GLN A 44 45.13 -16.77 1.15
C GLN A 44 44.78 -16.47 -0.30
N ALA A 45 43.59 -15.96 -0.54
CA ALA A 45 43.18 -15.42 -1.83
C ALA A 45 44.00 -14.15 -2.15
N LYS A 46 44.49 -14.01 -3.39
CA LYS A 46 45.20 -12.82 -3.85
C LYS A 46 44.22 -11.63 -3.94
N GLY A 47 44.59 -10.52 -3.33
CA GLY A 47 43.83 -9.28 -3.37
C GLY A 47 43.89 -8.57 -4.73
N ALA A 48 43.19 -7.44 -4.84
CA ALA A 48 43.13 -6.59 -6.02
C ALA A 48 44.51 -6.10 -6.47
N GLY A 49 44.62 -5.68 -7.73
CA GLY A 49 45.82 -5.14 -8.36
C GLY A 49 46.51 -6.13 -9.28
N LEU A 50 47.75 -5.76 -9.68
CA LEU A 50 48.59 -6.59 -10.53
C LEU A 50 49.13 -7.76 -9.73
N ARG A 51 48.91 -8.99 -10.20
CA ARG A 51 49.36 -10.21 -9.55
C ARG A 51 50.08 -11.11 -10.55
N LEU A 52 51.18 -11.66 -10.09
CA LEU A 52 51.96 -12.67 -10.82
C LEU A 52 51.38 -14.05 -10.49
N VAL A 53 51.08 -14.81 -11.53
CA VAL A 53 50.59 -16.19 -11.47
C VAL A 53 51.49 -17.01 -12.40
N PHE A 54 52.25 -17.93 -11.87
CA PHE A 54 53.22 -18.71 -12.63
C PHE A 54 52.54 -19.77 -13.51
N TRP A 55 52.14 -19.36 -14.70
CA TRP A 55 51.64 -20.31 -15.70
C TRP A 55 52.81 -21.22 -16.18
N PRO A 56 52.64 -22.56 -16.33
CA PRO A 56 51.40 -23.36 -16.19
C PRO A 56 51.23 -24.00 -14.78
N ILE A 57 52.04 -23.67 -13.81
CA ILE A 57 52.07 -24.28 -12.47
C ILE A 57 50.90 -23.81 -11.60
N GLU A 58 50.52 -22.56 -11.76
CA GLU A 58 49.44 -21.93 -10.99
C GLU A 58 48.24 -21.64 -11.88
N THR A 59 47.04 -21.94 -11.36
CA THR A 59 45.76 -21.61 -11.98
C THR A 59 45.04 -20.61 -11.11
N LEU A 60 44.52 -19.52 -11.73
CA LEU A 60 43.81 -18.46 -11.03
C LEU A 60 42.28 -18.55 -11.31
N TYR A 61 41.49 -18.66 -10.24
CA TYR A 61 40.05 -18.53 -10.30
C TYR A 61 39.63 -17.16 -9.72
N ARG A 62 38.81 -16.42 -10.48
CA ARG A 62 38.32 -15.10 -10.09
C ARG A 62 36.92 -15.23 -9.48
N ILE A 63 36.75 -14.69 -8.29
CA ILE A 63 35.46 -14.68 -7.57
C ILE A 63 35.11 -13.24 -7.26
N SER A 64 33.86 -12.84 -7.57
CA SER A 64 33.31 -11.52 -7.25
C SER A 64 32.89 -11.45 -5.79
N LEU A 65 33.19 -10.32 -5.12
CA LEU A 65 32.74 -10.03 -3.76
C LEU A 65 31.50 -9.14 -3.74
N ARG A 66 31.01 -8.76 -4.91
CA ARG A 66 29.79 -7.95 -5.02
C ARG A 66 28.58 -8.73 -4.53
N ILE A 67 27.56 -7.97 -4.16
CA ILE A 67 26.25 -8.57 -3.91
C ILE A 67 25.71 -9.04 -5.26
N GLU A 68 25.38 -10.31 -5.32
CA GLU A 68 24.73 -10.96 -6.45
C GLU A 68 23.31 -11.27 -6.09
N THR A 69 22.42 -11.19 -7.11
CA THR A 69 21.01 -11.49 -6.97
C THR A 69 20.73 -12.85 -7.55
N LEU A 70 20.16 -13.73 -6.76
CA LEU A 70 19.77 -15.07 -7.15
C LEU A 70 18.26 -15.19 -7.14
N ASP A 71 17.67 -15.42 -8.31
CA ASP A 71 16.23 -15.74 -8.41
C ASP A 71 15.99 -17.19 -8.00
N VAL A 72 15.10 -17.38 -7.03
CA VAL A 72 14.62 -18.68 -6.59
C VAL A 72 13.34 -18.95 -7.37
N PRO A 73 13.32 -20.00 -8.24
CA PRO A 73 12.15 -20.32 -9.04
C PRO A 73 10.95 -20.70 -8.18
N ALA A 74 9.75 -20.51 -8.74
CA ALA A 74 8.51 -20.81 -8.06
C ALA A 74 8.45 -22.27 -7.58
N GLN A 75 8.11 -22.46 -6.31
CA GLN A 75 7.95 -23.75 -5.66
C GLN A 75 6.48 -23.95 -5.29
N ASP A 76 5.95 -25.15 -5.61
CA ASP A 76 4.65 -25.57 -5.09
C ASP A 76 4.83 -26.04 -3.63
N ILE A 77 4.15 -25.37 -2.72
CA ILE A 77 4.28 -25.58 -1.28
C ILE A 77 2.89 -25.69 -0.66
N ILE A 78 2.74 -26.56 0.32
CA ILE A 78 1.53 -26.66 1.13
C ILE A 78 1.82 -25.93 2.44
N THR A 79 1.03 -24.94 2.75
CA THR A 79 1.10 -24.15 3.99
C THR A 79 0.59 -24.95 5.19
N ARG A 80 0.78 -24.43 6.41
CA ARG A 80 0.35 -25.09 7.65
C ARG A 80 -1.17 -25.29 7.71
N ASP A 81 -1.93 -24.39 7.11
CA ASP A 81 -3.39 -24.45 6.95
C ASP A 81 -3.87 -25.28 5.75
N ASN A 82 -2.96 -26.11 5.19
CA ASN A 82 -3.23 -27.06 4.11
C ASN A 82 -3.67 -26.41 2.78
N VAL A 83 -3.19 -25.20 2.51
CA VAL A 83 -3.40 -24.51 1.23
C VAL A 83 -2.19 -24.71 0.32
N SER A 84 -2.42 -25.14 -0.91
CA SER A 84 -1.36 -25.23 -1.93
C SER A 84 -1.10 -23.85 -2.54
N VAL A 85 0.13 -23.36 -2.44
CA VAL A 85 0.56 -22.05 -2.96
C VAL A 85 1.82 -22.20 -3.80
N LYS A 86 1.99 -21.33 -4.80
CA LYS A 86 3.26 -21.20 -5.53
C LYS A 86 3.97 -19.96 -5.05
N VAL A 87 5.19 -20.17 -4.55
CA VAL A 87 5.99 -19.09 -3.96
C VAL A 87 7.33 -19.00 -4.67
N ASN A 88 7.71 -17.81 -5.10
CA ASN A 88 9.03 -17.48 -5.60
C ASN A 88 9.68 -16.42 -4.69
N ALA A 89 11.02 -16.38 -4.72
CA ALA A 89 11.80 -15.49 -3.88
C ALA A 89 13.05 -14.98 -4.60
N VAL A 90 13.65 -13.96 -4.05
CA VAL A 90 14.96 -13.44 -4.46
C VAL A 90 15.88 -13.48 -3.26
N CYS A 91 17.07 -14.00 -3.47
CA CYS A 91 18.13 -14.05 -2.48
C CYS A 91 19.26 -13.10 -2.90
N TYR A 92 19.62 -12.16 -2.03
CA TYR A 92 20.79 -11.29 -2.18
C TYR A 92 21.90 -11.84 -1.32
N PHE A 93 22.99 -12.20 -1.96
CA PHE A 93 24.13 -12.78 -1.26
C PHE A 93 25.45 -12.20 -1.79
N ARG A 94 26.51 -12.38 -1.04
CA ARG A 94 27.88 -12.05 -1.45
C ARG A 94 28.85 -13.11 -0.94
N VAL A 95 29.91 -13.32 -1.68
CA VAL A 95 31.01 -14.15 -1.22
C VAL A 95 31.87 -13.34 -0.24
N VAL A 96 32.09 -13.88 0.95
CA VAL A 96 32.98 -13.31 1.99
C VAL A 96 34.38 -13.97 1.93
N ASP A 97 34.39 -15.30 1.81
CA ASP A 97 35.62 -16.08 1.67
C ASP A 97 35.63 -16.82 0.33
N ALA A 98 36.45 -16.32 -0.59
CA ALA A 98 36.62 -16.89 -1.92
C ALA A 98 37.22 -18.31 -1.89
N ASN A 99 38.08 -18.63 -0.90
CA ASN A 99 38.66 -19.95 -0.78
C ASN A 99 37.61 -21.00 -0.38
N LEU A 100 36.78 -20.68 0.59
CA LEU A 100 35.69 -21.57 1.00
C LEU A 100 34.68 -21.77 -0.13
N ALA A 101 34.31 -20.69 -0.84
CA ALA A 101 33.35 -20.77 -1.94
C ALA A 101 33.83 -21.68 -3.08
N LEU A 102 35.13 -21.79 -3.31
CA LEU A 102 35.68 -22.67 -4.33
C LEU A 102 35.96 -24.10 -3.84
N SER A 103 36.33 -24.26 -2.54
CA SER A 103 36.73 -25.57 -2.01
C SER A 103 35.59 -26.44 -1.51
N GLN A 104 34.53 -25.80 -0.93
CA GLN A 104 33.47 -26.52 -0.27
C GLN A 104 32.40 -26.99 -1.25
N VAL A 105 32.17 -26.25 -2.33
CA VAL A 105 31.15 -26.56 -3.33
C VAL A 105 31.67 -26.37 -4.75
N GLN A 106 31.26 -27.25 -5.64
CA GLN A 106 31.71 -27.17 -7.04
C GLN A 106 31.17 -25.93 -7.75
N ASN A 107 29.93 -25.57 -7.50
CA ASN A 107 29.28 -24.38 -8.03
C ASN A 107 28.43 -23.75 -6.91
N TYR A 108 28.96 -22.71 -6.32
CA TYR A 108 28.32 -22.04 -5.19
C TYR A 108 26.98 -21.37 -5.56
N LEU A 109 26.86 -20.87 -6.80
CA LEU A 109 25.58 -20.30 -7.29
C LEU A 109 24.48 -21.34 -7.33
N TYR A 110 24.78 -22.49 -7.94
CA TYR A 110 23.84 -23.59 -8.05
C TYR A 110 23.49 -24.19 -6.67
N ALA A 111 24.50 -24.41 -5.83
CA ALA A 111 24.30 -24.95 -4.49
C ALA A 111 23.42 -24.00 -3.63
N THR A 112 23.68 -22.69 -3.67
CA THR A 112 22.89 -21.67 -2.97
C THR A 112 21.46 -21.65 -3.50
N SER A 113 21.26 -21.78 -4.81
CA SER A 113 19.91 -21.85 -5.40
C SER A 113 19.13 -23.06 -4.91
N GLN A 114 19.74 -24.24 -4.92
CA GLN A 114 19.09 -25.48 -4.44
C GLN A 114 18.77 -25.38 -2.92
N LYS A 115 19.69 -24.81 -2.16
CA LYS A 115 19.49 -24.62 -0.73
C LYS A 115 18.36 -23.63 -0.48
N ALA A 116 18.32 -22.51 -1.20
CA ALA A 116 17.26 -21.53 -1.11
C ALA A 116 15.89 -22.11 -1.43
N GLN A 117 15.77 -22.95 -2.49
CA GLN A 117 14.53 -23.62 -2.83
C GLN A 117 14.03 -24.56 -1.73
N THR A 118 14.92 -25.38 -1.18
CA THR A 118 14.57 -26.33 -0.11
C THR A 118 14.22 -25.63 1.19
N THR A 119 14.95 -24.58 1.54
CA THR A 119 14.69 -23.76 2.74
C THR A 119 13.38 -22.99 2.58
N LEU A 120 13.13 -22.39 1.39
CA LEU A 120 11.88 -21.71 1.08
C LEU A 120 10.68 -22.65 1.31
N ARG A 121 10.74 -23.88 0.75
CA ARG A 121 9.69 -24.88 0.93
C ARG A 121 9.49 -25.24 2.40
N SER A 122 10.56 -25.47 3.13
CA SER A 122 10.51 -25.84 4.55
C SER A 122 9.93 -24.74 5.44
N ILE A 123 10.34 -23.48 5.21
CA ILE A 123 9.92 -22.35 6.03
C ILE A 123 8.50 -21.94 5.72
N VAL A 124 8.15 -21.76 4.44
CA VAL A 124 6.80 -21.37 4.03
C VAL A 124 5.77 -22.41 4.48
N GLY A 125 6.12 -23.70 4.44
CA GLY A 125 5.24 -24.78 4.96
C GLY A 125 4.99 -24.74 6.49
N GLN A 126 5.74 -23.93 7.26
CA GLN A 126 5.53 -23.76 8.70
C GLN A 126 4.59 -22.60 9.05
N PHE A 127 4.28 -21.74 8.08
CA PHE A 127 3.42 -20.57 8.27
C PHE A 127 2.03 -20.83 7.70
N GLU A 128 1.04 -20.11 8.21
CA GLU A 128 -0.29 -20.00 7.63
C GLU A 128 -0.28 -19.03 6.45
N LEU A 129 -1.23 -19.19 5.53
CA LEU A 129 -1.35 -18.30 4.37
C LEU A 129 -1.49 -16.83 4.76
N ASP A 130 -2.31 -16.55 5.76
CA ASP A 130 -2.54 -15.19 6.26
C ASP A 130 -1.25 -14.58 6.83
N GLU A 131 -0.41 -15.36 7.54
CA GLU A 131 0.89 -14.90 8.04
C GLU A 131 1.85 -14.56 6.89
N ILE A 132 1.88 -15.39 5.83
CA ILE A 132 2.74 -15.16 4.66
C ILE A 132 2.33 -13.90 3.91
N LEU A 133 1.05 -13.58 3.85
CA LEU A 133 0.55 -12.40 3.15
C LEU A 133 0.67 -11.12 3.98
N ALA A 134 0.38 -11.19 5.29
CA ALA A 134 0.35 -10.05 6.20
C ALA A 134 1.73 -9.74 6.83
N GLU A 135 2.50 -10.78 7.21
CA GLU A 135 3.75 -10.66 7.96
C GLU A 135 4.98 -11.09 7.13
N ARG A 136 5.09 -10.61 5.89
CA ARG A 136 6.18 -10.96 4.96
C ARG A 136 7.57 -10.78 5.56
N GLU A 137 7.79 -9.72 6.33
CA GLU A 137 9.07 -9.42 6.97
C GLU A 137 9.51 -10.51 7.95
N LYS A 138 8.59 -11.12 8.65
CA LYS A 138 8.86 -12.24 9.57
C LYS A 138 9.32 -13.48 8.81
N VAL A 139 8.66 -13.78 7.69
CA VAL A 139 9.05 -14.90 6.81
C VAL A 139 10.41 -14.63 6.18
N ASN A 140 10.63 -13.43 5.64
CA ASN A 140 11.87 -13.01 5.02
C ASN A 140 13.06 -13.10 6.01
N SER A 141 12.88 -12.60 7.22
CA SER A 141 13.89 -12.65 8.28
C SER A 141 14.24 -14.09 8.68
N LYS A 142 13.25 -14.95 8.82
CA LYS A 142 13.47 -16.36 9.15
C LYS A 142 14.18 -17.09 8.03
N LEU A 143 13.81 -16.83 6.77
CA LEU A 143 14.49 -17.36 5.59
C LEU A 143 15.95 -16.90 5.54
N GLN A 144 16.21 -15.62 5.76
CA GLN A 144 17.54 -15.04 5.75
C GLN A 144 18.44 -15.71 6.81
N VAL A 145 17.99 -15.80 8.06
CA VAL A 145 18.77 -16.36 9.17
C VAL A 145 19.17 -17.82 8.88
N ILE A 146 18.24 -18.64 8.42
CA ILE A 146 18.50 -20.06 8.15
C ILE A 146 19.42 -20.22 6.92
N LEU A 147 19.16 -19.45 5.85
CA LEU A 147 20.02 -19.51 4.66
C LEU A 147 21.42 -19.00 4.95
N ASP A 148 21.58 -17.93 5.71
CA ASP A 148 22.90 -17.39 6.10
C ASP A 148 23.69 -18.44 6.91
N GLN A 149 23.04 -19.06 7.90
CA GLN A 149 23.63 -20.13 8.70
C GLN A 149 24.05 -21.35 7.85
N ASP A 150 23.21 -21.75 6.89
CA ASP A 150 23.46 -22.90 6.02
C ASP A 150 24.57 -22.63 4.97
N THR A 151 24.76 -21.38 4.56
CA THR A 151 25.75 -20.99 3.53
C THR A 151 27.04 -20.45 4.11
N GLU A 152 27.09 -20.15 5.42
CA GLU A 152 28.30 -19.70 6.13
C GLU A 152 29.51 -20.65 5.94
N PRO A 153 29.34 -22.00 6.03
CA PRO A 153 30.44 -22.95 5.78
C PRO A 153 31.04 -22.84 4.37
N TRP A 154 30.28 -22.34 3.42
CA TRP A 154 30.73 -22.12 2.04
C TRP A 154 31.38 -20.74 1.82
N GLY A 155 31.54 -19.94 2.88
CA GLY A 155 32.05 -18.58 2.78
C GLY A 155 31.14 -17.60 2.08
N ILE A 156 29.85 -17.88 2.05
CA ILE A 156 28.80 -17.05 1.44
C ILE A 156 27.99 -16.41 2.55
N LYS A 157 27.72 -15.11 2.42
CA LYS A 157 26.85 -14.38 3.33
C LYS A 157 25.57 -13.96 2.62
N VAL A 158 24.43 -14.41 3.13
CA VAL A 158 23.13 -13.98 2.68
C VAL A 158 22.77 -12.65 3.34
N THR A 159 22.67 -11.61 2.50
CA THR A 159 22.38 -10.25 2.99
C THR A 159 20.89 -10.05 3.22
N LYS A 160 20.06 -10.53 2.30
CA LYS A 160 18.61 -10.39 2.36
C LYS A 160 17.93 -11.48 1.55
N VAL A 161 16.75 -11.90 1.99
CA VAL A 161 15.85 -12.77 1.21
C VAL A 161 14.50 -12.11 1.17
N GLU A 162 13.89 -12.06 0.00
CA GLU A 162 12.58 -11.46 -0.21
C GLU A 162 11.66 -12.41 -0.98
N VAL A 163 10.50 -12.67 -0.44
CA VAL A 163 9.43 -13.35 -1.16
C VAL A 163 8.84 -12.38 -2.17
N LYS A 164 8.91 -12.71 -3.46
CA LYS A 164 8.41 -11.88 -4.57
C LYS A 164 6.89 -11.98 -4.70
N GLN A 165 6.41 -13.19 -4.96
CA GLN A 165 5.02 -13.45 -5.29
C GLN A 165 4.56 -14.73 -4.60
N VAL A 166 3.30 -14.70 -4.17
CA VAL A 166 2.60 -15.86 -3.63
C VAL A 166 1.35 -16.05 -4.48
N ASP A 167 1.37 -17.07 -5.32
CA ASP A 167 0.24 -17.39 -6.19
C ASP A 167 -0.66 -18.41 -5.47
N ILE A 168 -1.92 -18.04 -5.37
CA ILE A 168 -2.96 -18.80 -4.69
C ILE A 168 -3.96 -19.32 -5.73
N PRO A 169 -4.54 -20.51 -5.58
CA PRO A 169 -5.59 -21.02 -6.47
C PRO A 169 -6.76 -20.03 -6.57
N GLU A 170 -7.32 -19.84 -7.78
CA GLU A 170 -8.39 -18.89 -8.04
C GLU A 170 -9.60 -19.02 -7.11
N GLN A 171 -9.98 -20.26 -6.76
CA GLN A 171 -11.11 -20.49 -5.85
C GLN A 171 -10.85 -19.91 -4.46
N MET A 172 -9.64 -20.08 -3.95
CA MET A 172 -9.22 -19.52 -2.66
C MET A 172 -9.10 -18.00 -2.73
N GLN A 173 -8.54 -17.48 -3.82
CA GLN A 173 -8.44 -16.02 -4.04
C GLN A 173 -9.82 -15.36 -4.01
N ARG A 174 -10.82 -15.99 -4.64
CA ARG A 174 -12.23 -15.52 -4.60
C ARG A 174 -12.84 -15.64 -3.20
N ALA A 175 -12.47 -16.65 -2.43
CA ALA A 175 -12.95 -16.81 -1.06
C ALA A 175 -12.37 -15.74 -0.13
N ILE A 176 -11.05 -15.51 -0.21
CA ILE A 176 -10.36 -14.44 0.55
C ILE A 176 -10.90 -13.06 0.17
N ALA A 177 -11.13 -12.81 -1.12
CA ALA A 177 -11.71 -11.55 -1.57
C ALA A 177 -13.10 -11.30 -0.94
N ARG A 178 -13.98 -12.29 -0.94
CA ARG A 178 -15.30 -12.18 -0.29
C ARG A 178 -15.20 -11.97 1.22
N GLN A 179 -14.29 -12.68 1.88
CA GLN A 179 -14.05 -12.52 3.31
C GLN A 179 -13.53 -11.11 3.62
N ALA A 180 -12.57 -10.60 2.84
CA ALA A 180 -12.03 -9.24 2.99
C ALA A 180 -13.11 -8.17 2.74
N GLU A 181 -14.00 -8.38 1.76
CA GLU A 181 -15.12 -7.49 1.48
C GLU A 181 -16.11 -7.45 2.66
N ALA A 182 -16.51 -8.62 3.17
CA ALA A 182 -17.39 -8.71 4.33
C ALA A 182 -16.79 -8.05 5.59
N GLU A 183 -15.49 -8.25 5.82
CA GLU A 183 -14.82 -7.61 6.96
C GLU A 183 -14.70 -6.09 6.79
N ARG A 184 -14.45 -5.61 5.57
CA ARG A 184 -14.47 -4.17 5.27
C ARG A 184 -15.86 -3.57 5.49
N GLU A 185 -16.90 -4.27 5.03
CA GLU A 185 -18.27 -3.84 5.23
C GLU A 185 -18.65 -3.82 6.72
N ARG A 186 -18.25 -4.84 7.48
CA ARG A 186 -18.43 -4.87 8.94
C ARG A 186 -17.72 -3.69 9.62
N ARG A 187 -16.47 -3.43 9.28
CA ARG A 187 -15.72 -2.28 9.83
C ARG A 187 -16.33 -0.95 9.44
N ALA A 188 -16.78 -0.79 8.19
CA ALA A 188 -17.45 0.42 7.73
C ALA A 188 -18.73 0.68 8.54
N LYS A 189 -19.56 -0.35 8.80
CA LYS A 189 -20.75 -0.24 9.64
C LYS A 189 -20.43 0.17 11.09
N VAL A 190 -19.36 -0.39 11.68
CA VAL A 190 -18.93 -0.01 13.03
C VAL A 190 -18.47 1.44 13.06
N ILE A 191 -17.58 1.84 12.14
CA ILE A 191 -17.09 3.22 12.04
C ILE A 191 -18.24 4.21 11.81
N HIS A 192 -19.21 3.86 10.96
CA HIS A 192 -20.39 4.69 10.73
C HIS A 192 -21.23 4.85 12.00
N ALA A 193 -21.50 3.74 12.72
CA ALA A 193 -22.25 3.78 13.97
C ALA A 193 -21.52 4.57 15.08
N GLU A 194 -20.20 4.41 15.21
CA GLU A 194 -19.38 5.21 16.11
C GLU A 194 -19.41 6.70 15.74
N GLY A 195 -19.30 7.01 14.44
CA GLY A 195 -19.42 8.38 13.91
C GLY A 195 -20.79 9.00 14.19
N GLU A 196 -21.89 8.26 13.99
CA GLU A 196 -23.24 8.71 14.33
C GLU A 196 -23.41 8.94 15.85
N PHE A 197 -22.87 8.05 16.66
CA PHE A 197 -22.91 8.21 18.11
C PHE A 197 -22.13 9.45 18.57
N GLU A 198 -20.93 9.66 18.05
CA GLU A 198 -20.11 10.85 18.34
C GLU A 198 -20.79 12.14 17.87
N ALA A 199 -21.33 12.13 16.64
CA ALA A 199 -22.08 13.26 16.08
C ALA A 199 -23.33 13.57 16.92
N SER A 200 -24.12 12.54 17.30
CA SER A 200 -25.31 12.70 18.16
C SER A 200 -24.94 13.26 19.53
N SER A 201 -23.85 12.81 20.13
CA SER A 201 -23.35 13.34 21.39
C SER A 201 -22.97 14.81 21.30
N LYS A 202 -22.23 15.19 20.22
CA LYS A 202 -21.85 16.59 19.96
C LYS A 202 -23.08 17.48 19.68
N LEU A 203 -24.05 16.96 18.91
CA LEU A 203 -25.30 17.67 18.64
C LEU A 203 -26.11 17.87 19.91
N ALA A 204 -26.21 16.86 20.79
CA ALA A 204 -26.88 16.99 22.07
C ALA A 204 -26.19 18.04 22.98
N GLN A 205 -24.86 18.07 23.00
CA GLN A 205 -24.11 19.09 23.74
C GLN A 205 -24.33 20.49 23.15
N ALA A 206 -24.32 20.62 21.82
CA ALA A 206 -24.59 21.87 21.14
C ALA A 206 -26.03 22.36 21.40
N ALA A 207 -27.01 21.46 21.34
CA ALA A 207 -28.40 21.79 21.67
C ALA A 207 -28.55 22.29 23.10
N LYS A 208 -27.90 21.66 24.07
CA LYS A 208 -27.90 22.09 25.49
C LYS A 208 -27.27 23.47 25.67
N MET A 209 -26.22 23.82 24.92
CA MET A 209 -25.63 25.17 24.91
C MET A 209 -26.58 26.21 24.29
N LEU A 210 -27.28 25.84 23.21
CA LEU A 210 -28.20 26.74 22.54
C LEU A 210 -29.49 26.96 23.37
N GLU A 211 -29.89 25.99 24.19
CA GLU A 211 -31.07 26.12 25.09
C GLU A 211 -30.83 27.17 26.16
N THR A 212 -29.60 27.45 26.54
CA THR A 212 -29.24 28.45 27.56
C THR A 212 -29.50 29.89 27.08
N GLU A 213 -29.48 30.14 25.77
CA GLU A 213 -29.63 31.45 25.13
C GLU A 213 -30.71 31.39 24.03
N PRO A 214 -31.95 31.76 24.31
CA PRO A 214 -33.04 31.69 23.32
C PRO A 214 -32.82 32.47 22.02
N ALA A 215 -32.02 33.55 22.09
CA ALA A 215 -31.64 34.32 20.91
C ALA A 215 -30.71 33.54 19.93
N ALA A 216 -29.95 32.58 20.45
CA ALA A 216 -29.05 31.77 19.64
C ALA A 216 -29.80 30.82 18.69
N ILE A 217 -30.97 30.31 19.10
CA ILE A 217 -31.85 29.47 18.27
C ILE A 217 -32.34 30.27 17.08
N GLN A 218 -32.75 31.52 17.29
CA GLN A 218 -33.24 32.39 16.22
C GLN A 218 -32.16 32.74 15.21
N LEU A 219 -30.96 33.03 15.68
CA LEU A 219 -29.79 33.28 14.80
C LEU A 219 -29.42 32.02 13.98
N ARG A 220 -29.45 30.84 14.60
CA ARG A 220 -29.18 29.57 13.91
C ARG A 220 -30.23 29.28 12.85
N TYR A 221 -31.51 29.56 13.15
CA TYR A 221 -32.57 29.42 12.19
C TYR A 221 -32.40 30.32 10.97
N LEU A 222 -32.04 31.61 11.17
CA LEU A 222 -31.74 32.54 10.10
C LEU A 222 -30.51 32.12 9.28
N GLN A 223 -29.50 31.59 9.93
CA GLN A 223 -28.28 31.07 9.26
C GLN A 223 -28.63 29.88 8.36
N THR A 224 -29.41 28.93 8.85
CA THR A 224 -29.85 27.76 8.07
C THR A 224 -30.68 28.19 6.87
N LEU A 225 -31.56 29.19 7.05
CA LEU A 225 -32.34 29.76 5.95
C LEU A 225 -31.48 30.41 4.87
N THR A 226 -30.41 31.10 5.27
CA THR A 226 -29.46 31.71 4.34
C THR A 226 -28.71 30.62 3.57
N GLU A 227 -28.35 29.53 4.22
CA GLU A 227 -27.65 28.39 3.64
C GLU A 227 -28.51 27.67 2.59
N ILE A 228 -29.80 27.41 2.91
CA ILE A 228 -30.79 26.83 1.98
C ILE A 228 -31.08 27.78 0.81
N GLY A 229 -31.13 29.12 1.07
CA GLY A 229 -31.39 30.10 0.05
C GLY A 229 -30.26 30.33 -0.96
N THR A 230 -29.02 29.89 -0.66
CA THR A 230 -27.89 29.97 -1.60
C THR A 230 -27.86 28.79 -2.58
N GLU A 231 -28.47 27.68 -2.30
CA GLU A 231 -28.62 26.59 -3.26
C GLU A 231 -29.78 26.95 -4.25
N LYS A 232 -29.51 26.78 -5.55
CA LYS A 232 -30.40 27.10 -6.68
C LYS A 232 -31.70 26.26 -6.70
N ASN A 233 -32.43 26.17 -5.60
CA ASN A 233 -33.69 25.44 -5.52
C ASN A 233 -34.86 26.40 -5.56
N THR A 234 -35.71 26.24 -6.56
CA THR A 234 -36.92 27.08 -6.82
C THR A 234 -38.08 26.81 -5.88
N THR A 235 -37.99 25.81 -5.01
CA THR A 235 -39.07 25.46 -4.07
C THR A 235 -38.53 25.43 -2.65
N ILE A 236 -38.83 26.45 -1.85
CA ILE A 236 -38.47 26.51 -0.42
C ILE A 236 -39.69 25.99 0.37
N VAL A 237 -39.56 24.80 0.92
CA VAL A 237 -40.54 24.30 1.92
C VAL A 237 -40.14 24.88 3.27
N PHE A 238 -40.93 25.78 3.79
CA PHE A 238 -40.74 26.48 5.05
C PHE A 238 -41.38 25.68 6.20
N PRO A 239 -40.65 24.93 7.00
CA PRO A 239 -41.19 24.35 8.23
C PRO A 239 -41.29 25.48 9.27
N LEU A 240 -42.48 26.07 9.44
CA LEU A 240 -42.75 27.01 10.53
C LEU A 240 -42.82 26.21 11.84
N PRO A 241 -41.91 26.42 12.80
CA PRO A 241 -42.04 25.83 14.12
C PRO A 241 -43.29 26.36 14.79
N ILE A 242 -44.16 25.46 15.18
CA ILE A 242 -45.47 25.77 15.83
C ILE A 242 -45.28 26.68 17.06
N ASP A 243 -44.16 26.58 17.73
CA ASP A 243 -43.82 27.41 18.90
C ASP A 243 -43.66 28.91 18.60
N ILE A 244 -43.18 29.28 17.40
CA ILE A 244 -43.10 30.68 16.95
C ILE A 244 -44.52 31.20 16.68
N VAL A 245 -45.38 30.41 16.09
CA VAL A 245 -46.78 30.75 15.85
C VAL A 245 -47.51 30.92 17.19
N ASN A 246 -47.30 30.03 18.15
CA ASN A 246 -47.89 30.12 19.49
C ASN A 246 -47.37 31.35 20.26
N ALA A 247 -46.10 31.69 20.17
CA ALA A 247 -45.54 32.90 20.80
C ALA A 247 -46.13 34.19 20.24
N TRP A 248 -46.48 34.22 18.96
CA TRP A 248 -47.18 35.36 18.32
C TRP A 248 -48.65 35.41 18.71
N VAL A 249 -49.30 34.26 18.83
CA VAL A 249 -50.70 34.18 19.23
C VAL A 249 -50.89 34.60 20.70
N VAL A 250 -49.99 34.19 21.58
CA VAL A 250 -50.07 34.46 23.03
C VAL A 250 -49.67 35.89 23.36
N ARG A 251 -48.77 36.53 22.62
CA ARG A 251 -48.28 37.89 22.91
C ARG A 251 -49.09 39.01 22.27
N GLY A 252 -49.92 38.66 21.29
CA GLY A 252 -50.81 39.60 20.60
C GLY A 252 -52.29 39.39 21.03
N GLY A 253 -52.61 39.78 22.21
CA GLY A 253 -53.92 39.56 22.83
C GLY A 253 -55.16 40.11 22.05
N ASP A 254 -54.98 40.76 20.90
CA ASP A 254 -56.04 41.19 19.96
C ASP A 254 -55.66 40.95 18.48
N GLY A 255 -54.78 39.99 18.23
CA GLY A 255 -54.22 39.76 16.91
C GLY A 255 -55.16 39.09 15.92
N VAL A 256 -54.93 39.43 14.67
CA VAL A 256 -55.63 39.01 13.43
C VAL A 256 -55.88 37.50 13.39
N LEU A 257 -55.04 36.66 13.99
CA LEU A 257 -55.17 35.20 14.03
C LEU A 257 -56.30 34.70 14.97
N ALA A 258 -56.64 35.43 16.02
CA ALA A 258 -57.75 35.07 16.91
C ALA A 258 -59.09 35.20 16.21
N LYS A 259 -59.18 36.05 15.17
CA LYS A 259 -60.36 36.22 14.33
C LYS A 259 -60.44 35.20 13.17
N THR A 260 -59.30 34.71 12.69
CA THR A 260 -59.30 33.80 11.54
C THR A 260 -59.30 32.30 11.92
N LEU A 261 -58.90 31.93 13.14
CA LEU A 261 -58.89 30.55 13.61
C LEU A 261 -60.30 29.87 13.61
N PRO A 262 -61.35 30.53 13.99
CA PRO A 262 -62.69 29.90 13.92
C PRO A 262 -63.16 29.72 12.47
N ALA A 263 -62.80 30.63 11.54
CA ALA A 263 -63.13 30.52 10.12
C ALA A 263 -62.40 29.39 9.41
N LEU A 264 -61.10 29.18 9.73
CA LEU A 264 -60.31 28.08 9.24
C LEU A 264 -60.72 26.70 9.78
N ARG A 265 -61.30 26.68 10.97
CA ARG A 265 -61.82 25.46 11.60
C ARG A 265 -63.21 25.05 11.03
N ALA A 266 -63.97 26.01 10.50
CA ALA A 266 -65.26 25.75 9.89
C ALA A 266 -65.13 25.33 8.42
N HIS A 267 -64.14 25.80 7.70
CA HIS A 267 -63.87 25.47 6.29
C HIS A 267 -62.37 25.33 6.09
N PRO A 268 -61.84 24.12 6.11
CA PRO A 268 -60.42 23.91 5.76
C PRO A 268 -60.19 24.28 4.29
N PRO A 269 -59.23 25.14 3.97
CA PRO A 269 -58.97 25.55 2.61
C PRO A 269 -58.30 24.44 1.82
N ASP A 270 -58.88 24.11 0.65
CA ASP A 270 -58.32 23.09 -0.25
C ASP A 270 -57.19 23.61 -1.12
N THR A 271 -57.05 24.94 -1.24
CA THR A 271 -56.02 25.61 -2.05
C THR A 271 -55.44 26.85 -1.37
N ALA A 272 -54.21 27.23 -1.74
CA ALA A 272 -53.54 28.44 -1.25
C ALA A 272 -54.35 29.72 -1.57
N ILE A 273 -55.15 29.73 -2.63
CA ILE A 273 -55.99 30.84 -3.04
C ILE A 273 -57.15 31.03 -2.07
N ASP A 274 -57.73 29.95 -1.57
CA ASP A 274 -58.78 29.99 -0.58
C ASP A 274 -58.31 30.53 0.76
N LEU A 275 -57.09 30.19 1.12
CA LEU A 275 -56.41 30.67 2.32
C LEU A 275 -56.16 32.18 2.26
N ILE A 276 -55.69 32.68 1.12
CA ILE A 276 -55.50 34.14 0.88
C ILE A 276 -56.83 34.87 0.94
N LYS A 277 -57.91 34.29 0.42
CA LYS A 277 -59.22 34.87 0.45
C LYS A 277 -59.77 34.98 1.86
N ILE A 278 -59.65 33.92 2.66
CA ILE A 278 -60.09 33.87 4.08
C ILE A 278 -59.32 34.93 4.89
N ILE A 279 -58.01 35.05 4.67
CA ILE A 279 -57.16 36.03 5.36
C ILE A 279 -57.54 37.45 4.95
N ARG A 280 -57.82 37.74 3.68
CA ARG A 280 -58.23 39.03 3.19
C ARG A 280 -59.56 39.44 3.81
N ASP A 281 -60.56 38.54 3.82
CA ASP A 281 -61.90 38.83 4.37
C ASP A 281 -61.87 39.04 5.89
N ALA A 282 -60.94 38.40 6.60
CA ALA A 282 -60.79 38.53 8.04
C ALA A 282 -60.00 39.77 8.46
N THR A 283 -59.06 40.22 7.64
CA THR A 283 -58.04 41.26 8.01
C THR A 283 -58.19 42.55 7.25
N GLY A 284 -58.90 42.53 6.10
CA GLY A 284 -58.95 43.68 5.19
C GLY A 284 -57.65 44.00 4.43
N ILE A 285 -56.66 43.12 4.53
CA ILE A 285 -55.36 43.27 3.87
C ILE A 285 -55.36 42.50 2.55
N ASP A 286 -55.09 43.18 1.43
CA ASP A 286 -55.02 42.56 0.11
C ASP A 286 -53.62 41.95 -0.08
N LEU A 287 -53.60 40.61 0.02
CA LEU A 287 -52.36 39.81 -0.13
C LEU A 287 -52.25 39.22 -1.54
N THR A 288 -52.98 39.72 -2.54
CA THR A 288 -52.83 39.20 -3.91
C THR A 288 -51.41 39.50 -4.43
N PRO A 289 -50.66 38.48 -4.82
CA PRO A 289 -49.37 38.71 -5.45
C PRO A 289 -49.64 39.43 -6.77
N ASN A 290 -48.90 40.49 -7.02
CA ASN A 290 -48.91 41.24 -8.28
C ASN A 290 -48.37 40.33 -9.40
N MET A 291 -49.21 39.44 -9.93
CA MET A 291 -48.91 38.62 -11.10
C MET A 291 -48.87 39.54 -12.31
N ARG A 292 -47.71 39.95 -12.73
CA ARG A 292 -47.52 40.51 -14.08
C ARG A 292 -47.85 39.41 -15.09
N PRO A 293 -48.74 39.66 -16.08
CA PRO A 293 -49.06 38.73 -17.14
C PRO A 293 -48.01 38.89 -18.27
N ASP A 294 -46.86 38.28 -18.14
CA ASP A 294 -45.90 38.17 -19.24
C ASP A 294 -45.18 36.82 -19.17
N TYR A 295 -45.89 35.78 -19.61
CA TYR A 295 -45.22 34.61 -20.15
C TYR A 295 -45.88 34.24 -21.47
N ASN A 296 -45.22 34.70 -22.57
CA ASN A 296 -45.48 34.25 -23.91
C ASN A 296 -45.17 32.74 -24.00
N GLU A 297 -46.19 31.98 -24.41
CA GLU A 297 -46.01 30.61 -24.91
C GLU A 297 -45.08 30.62 -26.11
N PRO A 298 -44.12 29.71 -26.23
CA PRO A 298 -43.44 29.42 -27.48
C PRO A 298 -44.36 28.50 -28.28
N THR A 299 -44.89 29.02 -29.38
CA THR A 299 -45.47 28.27 -30.50
C THR A 299 -44.44 27.42 -31.19
N GLN A 300 -44.80 26.15 -31.46
CA GLN A 300 -44.29 25.09 -32.33
C GLN A 300 -43.02 24.34 -31.88
#